data_5e9fa55cca08dcb99f7d860d52294f2f
#
_entry.id   5e9fa55cca08dcb99f7d860d52294f2f
#
_cell.length_a   1.000
_cell.length_b   1.000
_cell.length_c   1.000
_cell.angle_alpha   90.00
_cell.angle_beta   90.00
_cell.angle_gamma   90.00
#
_symmetry.space_group_name_H-M   'P 1'
#
loop_
_entity.id
_entity.type
_entity.pdbx_description
1 polymer ?
#
loop_
_entity_poly.entity_id
_entity_poly.type
_entity_poly.pdbx_seq_one_letter_code
_entity_poly.pdbx_strand_id
1 'polypeptide(L)'
;MADDTGLTTGIAHHGAARLPSVDIDSFNIELKDDEGFLGDRASKGAFRKIFDRWRKPLRKSGEDPFGDEPSDKISKKKLDEMLVGDDTEASAVVHSAIEEFAQELAYVTRRFLNTKAWAKTERIVVGGGFRDSRLGELAIARTDIILK
;
A
#
# COMPACT_ATOMS: atom_id res chain seq x y z
N MET A 1 30.30 10.99 -25.62
CA MET A 1 29.64 11.99 -24.75
C MET A 1 28.19 12.08 -25.17
N ALA A 2 27.35 11.39 -24.49
CA ALA A 2 25.92 11.57 -24.65
C ALA A 2 25.52 12.77 -23.80
N ASP A 3 25.07 13.81 -24.47
CA ASP A 3 24.52 15.00 -23.83
C ASP A 3 23.29 14.57 -23.02
N ASP A 4 23.46 14.56 -21.74
CA ASP A 4 22.36 14.49 -20.78
C ASP A 4 21.65 15.86 -20.76
N THR A 5 20.96 16.16 -21.84
CA THR A 5 19.99 17.26 -21.84
C THR A 5 18.78 16.83 -21.07
N GLY A 6 18.91 16.96 -19.76
CA GLY A 6 17.92 16.69 -18.77
C GLY A 6 16.54 17.17 -19.18
N LEU A 7 15.61 16.30 -19.14
CA LEU A 7 14.19 16.60 -19.07
C LEU A 7 13.90 17.36 -17.77
N THR A 8 14.16 18.66 -17.81
CA THR A 8 13.79 19.59 -16.74
C THR A 8 12.32 19.96 -16.88
N THR A 9 11.46 19.03 -16.65
CA THR A 9 10.02 19.28 -16.56
C THR A 9 9.51 19.09 -15.14
N GLY A 10 10.18 19.69 -14.14
CA GLY A 10 9.66 19.74 -12.77
C GLY A 10 9.38 18.41 -12.07
N ILE A 11 9.77 17.29 -12.68
CA ILE A 11 9.57 15.93 -12.17
C ILE A 11 10.87 15.49 -11.52
N ALA A 12 10.83 15.19 -10.23
CA ALA A 12 12.01 14.73 -9.52
C ALA A 12 12.43 13.33 -9.98
N HIS A 13 13.69 13.19 -10.39
CA HIS A 13 14.33 11.89 -10.62
C HIS A 13 14.58 11.20 -9.28
N HIS A 14 14.12 9.98 -9.14
CA HIS A 14 14.44 9.14 -7.99
C HIS A 14 15.31 7.95 -8.42
N GLY A 15 16.50 7.86 -7.85
CA GLY A 15 17.41 6.74 -8.06
C GLY A 15 18.24 6.85 -9.35
N ALA A 16 18.82 5.74 -9.74
CA ALA A 16 19.64 5.65 -10.95
C ALA A 16 18.77 5.65 -12.21
N ALA A 17 19.23 6.38 -13.25
CA ALA A 17 18.59 6.34 -14.57
C ALA A 17 18.67 4.95 -15.23
N ARG A 18 19.59 4.11 -14.78
CA ARG A 18 19.84 2.77 -15.31
C ARG A 18 20.15 1.79 -14.20
N LEU A 19 19.48 0.66 -14.20
CA LEU A 19 19.84 -0.52 -13.42
C LEU A 19 20.63 -1.51 -14.27
N PRO A 20 21.30 -2.53 -13.66
CA PRO A 20 22.16 -3.47 -14.42
C PRO A 20 21.48 -4.16 -15.60
N SER A 21 20.18 -4.34 -15.57
CA SER A 21 19.39 -5.01 -16.62
C SER A 21 18.16 -4.26 -17.07
N VAL A 22 18.01 -3.00 -16.65
CA VAL A 22 16.80 -2.21 -16.92
C VAL A 22 17.14 -0.76 -17.12
N ASP A 23 16.66 -0.16 -18.20
CA ASP A 23 16.67 1.28 -18.38
C ASP A 23 15.46 1.90 -17.67
N ILE A 24 15.68 2.99 -16.96
CA ILE A 24 14.64 3.72 -16.25
C ILE A 24 14.35 4.99 -17.03
N ASP A 25 13.18 5.05 -17.62
CA ASP A 25 12.72 6.20 -18.41
C ASP A 25 11.44 6.86 -17.82
N SER A 26 11.03 6.44 -16.63
CA SER A 26 9.84 6.96 -16.00
C SER A 26 10.11 7.58 -14.63
N PHE A 27 9.19 8.39 -14.20
CA PHE A 27 9.28 9.31 -13.07
C PHE A 27 8.10 9.11 -12.14
N ASN A 28 8.16 9.72 -10.98
CA ASN A 28 7.00 9.86 -10.12
C ASN A 28 5.97 10.75 -10.81
N ILE A 29 4.80 10.18 -11.04
CA ILE A 29 3.62 10.94 -11.44
C ILE A 29 2.80 11.20 -10.19
N GLU A 30 2.52 12.47 -9.92
CA GLU A 30 1.62 12.87 -8.85
C GLU A 30 0.19 12.90 -9.38
N LEU A 31 -0.63 11.95 -8.93
CA LEU A 31 -2.07 11.96 -9.16
C LEU A 31 -2.78 12.43 -7.90
N LYS A 32 -3.75 13.30 -8.07
CA LYS A 32 -4.59 13.85 -7.01
C LYS A 32 -6.06 13.62 -7.31
N ASP A 33 -6.86 13.53 -6.26
CA ASP A 33 -8.30 13.65 -6.27
C ASP A 33 -8.76 14.63 -5.17
N ASP A 34 -10.05 14.66 -4.87
CA ASP A 34 -10.62 15.57 -3.87
C ASP A 34 -10.09 15.32 -2.44
N GLU A 35 -9.52 14.14 -2.19
CA GLU A 35 -8.98 13.74 -0.89
C GLU A 35 -7.46 13.91 -0.79
N GLY A 36 -6.79 14.32 -1.86
CA GLY A 36 -5.34 14.55 -1.90
C GLY A 36 -4.59 13.65 -2.87
N PHE A 37 -3.35 13.33 -2.53
CA PHE A 37 -2.52 12.46 -3.37
C PHE A 37 -2.98 11.00 -3.31
N LEU A 38 -3.21 10.41 -4.48
CA LEU A 38 -3.63 8.99 -4.57
C LEU A 38 -2.62 8.04 -3.92
N GLY A 39 -1.33 8.32 -4.05
CA GLY A 39 -0.27 7.51 -3.46
C GLY A 39 -0.34 7.39 -1.94
N ASP A 40 -0.93 8.37 -1.26
CA ASP A 40 -1.09 8.33 0.20
C ASP A 40 -2.01 7.19 0.66
N ARG A 41 -2.95 6.77 -0.19
CA ARG A 41 -3.87 5.65 0.08
C ARG A 41 -3.19 4.29 0.03
N ALA A 42 -2.04 4.19 -0.61
CA ALA A 42 -1.24 2.97 -0.74
C ALA A 42 -0.08 2.88 0.27
N SER A 43 -0.05 3.77 1.26
CA SER A 43 1.01 3.85 2.26
C SER A 43 0.76 2.94 3.47
N LYS A 44 1.84 2.65 4.21
CA LYS A 44 1.73 2.03 5.54
C LYS A 44 0.81 2.83 6.48
N GLY A 45 0.86 4.16 6.39
CA GLY A 45 0.00 5.04 7.17
C GLY A 45 -1.48 4.87 6.82
N ALA A 46 -1.80 4.69 5.54
CA ALA A 46 -3.16 4.42 5.09
C ALA A 46 -3.69 3.10 5.68
N PHE A 47 -2.90 2.02 5.62
CA PHE A 47 -3.28 0.77 6.28
C PHE A 47 -3.58 0.97 7.77
N ARG A 48 -2.74 1.73 8.49
CA ARG A 48 -2.95 1.98 9.92
C ARG A 48 -4.24 2.75 10.21
N LYS A 49 -4.60 3.71 9.36
CA LYS A 49 -5.87 4.44 9.46
C LYS A 49 -7.08 3.53 9.21
N ILE A 50 -6.99 2.66 8.21
CA ILE A 50 -8.04 1.66 7.92
C ILE A 50 -8.20 0.73 9.13
N PHE A 51 -7.13 0.16 9.63
CA PHE A 51 -7.12 -0.71 10.79
C PHE A 51 -7.71 -0.03 12.03
N ASP A 52 -7.35 1.22 12.29
CA ASP A 52 -7.91 2.01 13.40
C ASP A 52 -9.43 2.21 13.26
N ARG A 53 -9.91 2.45 12.05
CA ARG A 53 -11.32 2.61 11.77
C ARG A 53 -12.13 1.33 12.04
N TRP A 54 -11.59 0.17 11.72
CA TRP A 54 -12.21 -1.12 12.04
C TRP A 54 -12.26 -1.39 13.54
N ARG A 55 -11.26 -0.95 14.30
CA ARG A 55 -11.23 -1.08 15.76
C ARG A 55 -12.17 -0.10 16.49
N LYS A 56 -12.48 1.03 15.87
CA LYS A 56 -13.23 2.11 16.53
C LYS A 56 -14.59 1.69 17.12
N PRO A 57 -15.46 0.93 16.44
CA PRO A 57 -16.70 0.46 17.04
C PRO A 57 -16.45 -0.51 18.20
N LEU A 58 -15.46 -1.39 18.11
CA LEU A 58 -15.11 -2.35 19.16
C LEU A 58 -14.57 -1.65 20.40
N ARG A 59 -13.76 -0.62 20.24
CA ARG A 59 -13.34 0.22 21.38
C ARG A 59 -14.52 0.89 22.08
N LYS A 60 -15.53 1.32 21.33
CA LYS A 60 -16.73 1.94 21.91
C LYS A 60 -17.57 0.97 22.72
N SER A 61 -17.62 -0.30 22.33
CA SER A 61 -18.31 -1.36 23.09
C SER A 61 -17.45 -1.96 24.21
N GLY A 62 -16.15 -1.62 24.28
CA GLY A 62 -15.23 -2.23 25.24
C GLY A 62 -14.77 -3.64 24.87
N GLU A 63 -14.92 -4.03 23.59
CA GLU A 63 -14.67 -5.38 23.08
C GLU A 63 -13.50 -5.42 22.09
N ASP A 64 -12.64 -4.37 22.06
CA ASP A 64 -11.49 -4.35 21.14
C ASP A 64 -10.44 -5.42 21.52
N PRO A 65 -10.20 -6.43 20.68
CA PRO A 65 -9.27 -7.51 20.99
C PRO A 65 -7.80 -7.03 21.06
N PHE A 66 -7.52 -5.82 20.61
CA PHE A 66 -6.20 -5.18 20.72
C PHE A 66 -6.06 -4.27 21.94
N GLY A 67 -7.12 -4.15 22.75
CA GLY A 67 -7.15 -3.33 23.95
C GLY A 67 -6.91 -1.83 23.68
N ASP A 68 -6.21 -1.17 24.59
CA ASP A 68 -5.95 0.28 24.51
C ASP A 68 -4.73 0.65 23.68
N GLU A 69 -4.02 -0.33 23.11
CA GLU A 69 -2.82 -0.06 22.32
C GLU A 69 -3.16 0.73 21.05
N PRO A 70 -2.53 1.90 20.81
CA PRO A 70 -2.77 2.68 19.59
C PRO A 70 -2.46 1.87 18.32
N SER A 71 -3.28 2.01 17.30
CA SER A 71 -3.17 1.23 16.06
C SER A 71 -1.83 1.39 15.35
N ASP A 72 -1.21 2.55 15.46
CA ASP A 72 0.11 2.84 14.88
C ASP A 72 1.28 2.21 15.68
N LYS A 73 1.04 1.81 16.92
CA LYS A 73 2.05 1.17 17.81
C LYS A 73 2.04 -0.35 17.73
N ILE A 74 0.93 -0.96 17.33
CA ILE A 74 0.85 -2.42 17.18
C ILE A 74 1.86 -2.89 16.13
N SER A 75 2.74 -3.81 16.51
CA SER A 75 3.79 -4.31 15.62
C SER A 75 3.22 -5.15 14.47
N LYS A 76 3.94 -5.21 13.33
CA LYS A 76 3.58 -6.11 12.23
C LYS A 76 3.54 -7.57 12.70
N LYS A 77 4.48 -7.96 13.53
CA LYS A 77 4.53 -9.31 14.12
C LYS A 77 3.25 -9.62 14.88
N LYS A 78 2.80 -8.71 15.73
CA LYS A 78 1.54 -8.89 16.47
C LYS A 78 0.34 -9.00 15.55
N LEU A 79 0.28 -8.21 14.49
CA LEU A 79 -0.78 -8.31 13.48
C LEU A 79 -0.75 -9.65 12.74
N ASP A 80 0.44 -10.14 12.38
CA ASP A 80 0.60 -11.44 11.74
C ASP A 80 0.17 -12.59 12.67
N GLU A 81 0.51 -12.51 13.96
CA GLU A 81 0.08 -13.47 14.99
C GLU A 81 -1.45 -13.48 15.14
N MET A 82 -2.08 -12.31 15.19
CA MET A 82 -3.53 -12.19 15.30
C MET A 82 -4.26 -12.65 14.03
N LEU A 83 -3.65 -12.45 12.87
CA LEU A 83 -4.21 -12.86 11.58
C LEU A 83 -4.47 -14.36 11.50
N VAL A 84 -3.59 -15.17 12.10
CA VAL A 84 -3.63 -16.64 12.07
C VAL A 84 -3.94 -17.26 13.43
N GLY A 85 -4.17 -16.43 14.45
CA GLY A 85 -4.42 -16.89 15.82
C GLY A 85 -5.85 -17.38 16.04
N ASP A 86 -6.09 -17.91 17.23
CA ASP A 86 -7.38 -18.47 17.63
C ASP A 86 -8.43 -17.41 18.00
N ASP A 87 -8.01 -16.16 18.20
CA ASP A 87 -8.92 -15.03 18.44
C ASP A 87 -9.60 -14.64 17.12
N THR A 88 -10.80 -15.17 16.96
CA THR A 88 -11.59 -14.98 15.73
C THR A 88 -11.92 -13.50 15.47
N GLU A 89 -12.18 -12.72 16.52
CA GLU A 89 -12.52 -11.31 16.39
C GLU A 89 -11.30 -10.47 15.98
N ALA A 90 -10.16 -10.70 16.63
CA ALA A 90 -8.89 -10.07 16.23
C ALA A 90 -8.51 -10.42 14.78
N SER A 91 -8.63 -11.69 14.42
CA SER A 91 -8.40 -12.16 13.06
C SER A 91 -9.33 -11.48 12.05
N ALA A 92 -10.63 -11.38 12.36
CA ALA A 92 -11.61 -10.73 11.50
C ALA A 92 -11.31 -9.24 11.28
N VAL A 93 -10.90 -8.52 12.31
CA VAL A 93 -10.50 -7.10 12.22
C VAL A 93 -9.30 -6.94 11.28
N VAL A 94 -8.26 -7.78 11.44
CA VAL A 94 -7.07 -7.70 10.59
C VAL A 94 -7.40 -8.05 9.14
N HIS A 95 -8.18 -9.11 8.89
CA HIS A 95 -8.64 -9.48 7.54
C HIS A 95 -9.46 -8.38 6.88
N SER A 96 -10.36 -7.73 7.61
CA SER A 96 -11.16 -6.63 7.10
C SER A 96 -10.28 -5.44 6.69
N ALA A 97 -9.28 -5.12 7.49
CA ALA A 97 -8.33 -4.07 7.17
C ALA A 97 -7.46 -4.41 5.94
N ILE A 98 -7.04 -5.67 5.79
CA ILE A 98 -6.29 -6.14 4.61
C ILE A 98 -7.15 -6.02 3.36
N GLU A 99 -8.39 -6.46 3.40
CA GLU A 99 -9.30 -6.42 2.24
C GLU A 99 -9.54 -4.98 1.79
N GLU A 100 -9.86 -4.09 2.71
CA GLU A 100 -10.09 -2.68 2.39
C GLU A 100 -8.82 -2.01 1.84
N PHE A 101 -7.66 -2.27 2.45
CA PHE A 101 -6.39 -1.75 1.96
C PHE A 101 -6.06 -2.29 0.55
N ALA A 102 -6.35 -3.55 0.27
CA ALA A 102 -6.15 -4.14 -1.06
C ALA A 102 -7.05 -3.48 -2.12
N GLN A 103 -8.28 -3.11 -1.77
CA GLN A 103 -9.17 -2.35 -2.65
C GLN A 103 -8.57 -0.97 -2.97
N GLU A 104 -8.08 -0.26 -1.96
CA GLU A 104 -7.43 1.04 -2.16
C GLU A 104 -6.16 0.92 -3.02
N LEU A 105 -5.32 -0.08 -2.75
CA LEU A 105 -4.10 -0.33 -3.52
C LEU A 105 -4.43 -0.66 -4.99
N ALA A 106 -5.44 -1.48 -5.23
CA ALA A 106 -5.91 -1.79 -6.58
C ALA A 106 -6.47 -0.55 -7.29
N TYR A 107 -7.24 0.28 -6.59
CA TYR A 107 -7.75 1.53 -7.12
C TYR A 107 -6.62 2.48 -7.54
N VAL A 108 -5.67 2.72 -6.65
CA VAL A 108 -4.48 3.54 -6.93
C VAL A 108 -3.72 3.00 -8.14
N THR A 109 -3.45 1.70 -8.16
CA THR A 109 -2.74 1.04 -9.27
C THR A 109 -3.45 1.25 -10.60
N ARG A 110 -4.77 1.03 -10.67
CA ARG A 110 -5.56 1.26 -11.89
C ARG A 110 -5.49 2.71 -12.35
N ARG A 111 -5.53 3.65 -11.42
CA ARG A 111 -5.45 5.09 -11.76
C ARG A 111 -4.11 5.42 -12.41
N PHE A 112 -3.00 4.87 -11.92
CA PHE A 112 -1.68 5.03 -12.54
C PHE A 112 -1.62 4.35 -13.91
N LEU A 113 -2.05 3.10 -14.03
CA LEU A 113 -2.04 2.34 -15.28
C LEU A 113 -2.87 3.00 -16.39
N ASN A 114 -3.89 3.76 -16.04
CA ASN A 114 -4.73 4.50 -16.98
C ASN A 114 -4.08 5.80 -17.50
N THR A 115 -2.92 6.16 -17.01
CA THR A 115 -2.16 7.29 -17.54
C THR A 115 -1.37 6.90 -18.79
N LYS A 116 -1.10 7.85 -19.67
CA LYS A 116 -0.31 7.60 -20.89
C LYS A 116 1.10 7.08 -20.57
N ALA A 117 1.71 7.61 -19.51
CA ALA A 117 3.06 7.23 -19.10
C ALA A 117 3.17 5.77 -18.67
N TRP A 118 2.11 5.19 -18.11
CA TRP A 118 2.11 3.84 -17.56
C TRP A 118 1.26 2.85 -18.38
N ALA A 119 0.67 3.28 -19.50
CA ALA A 119 -0.23 2.46 -20.32
C ALA A 119 0.41 1.18 -20.88
N LYS A 120 1.76 1.14 -20.99
CA LYS A 120 2.53 -0.03 -21.47
C LYS A 120 3.20 -0.81 -20.34
N THR A 121 2.79 -0.60 -19.10
CA THR A 121 3.35 -1.34 -17.95
C THR A 121 3.03 -2.82 -18.07
N GLU A 122 4.07 -3.65 -18.05
CA GLU A 122 3.94 -5.10 -18.12
C GLU A 122 4.11 -5.76 -16.75
N ARG A 123 4.79 -5.09 -15.82
CA ARG A 123 5.10 -5.60 -14.49
C ARG A 123 4.98 -4.52 -13.44
N ILE A 124 4.46 -4.90 -12.29
CA ILE A 124 4.41 -4.07 -11.08
C ILE A 124 5.25 -4.77 -10.02
N VAL A 125 6.21 -4.03 -9.47
CA VAL A 125 7.06 -4.53 -8.40
C VAL A 125 6.69 -3.83 -7.10
N VAL A 126 6.35 -4.61 -6.09
CA VAL A 126 6.04 -4.11 -4.76
C VAL A 126 7.24 -4.33 -3.85
N GLY A 127 7.77 -3.23 -3.32
CA GLY A 127 8.91 -3.23 -2.41
C GLY A 127 8.55 -2.71 -1.03
N GLY A 128 9.57 -2.58 -0.18
CA GLY A 128 9.45 -2.01 1.15
C GLY A 128 9.09 -3.02 2.24
N GLY A 129 9.19 -2.57 3.49
CA GLY A 129 9.05 -3.46 4.65
C GLY A 129 7.62 -3.95 4.93
N PHE A 130 6.61 -3.44 4.22
CA PHE A 130 5.24 -3.94 4.36
C PHE A 130 5.11 -5.36 3.79
N ARG A 131 5.76 -5.63 2.65
CA ARG A 131 5.73 -6.95 2.00
C ARG A 131 6.38 -8.06 2.84
N ASP A 132 7.26 -7.71 3.78
CA ASP A 132 8.01 -8.67 4.60
C ASP A 132 7.19 -9.19 5.81
N SER A 133 5.86 -9.15 5.70
CA SER A 133 4.93 -9.65 6.70
C SER A 133 3.83 -10.47 6.02
N ARG A 134 3.24 -11.41 6.74
CA ARG A 134 2.12 -12.19 6.22
C ARG A 134 0.94 -11.31 5.81
N LEU A 135 0.68 -10.30 6.62
CA LEU A 135 -0.34 -9.27 6.34
C LEU A 135 -0.05 -8.56 5.00
N GLY A 136 1.18 -8.16 4.75
CA GLY A 136 1.59 -7.51 3.51
C GLY A 136 1.50 -8.44 2.31
N GLU A 137 1.95 -9.68 2.43
CA GLU A 137 1.82 -10.70 1.39
C GLU A 137 0.35 -10.91 0.98
N LEU A 138 -0.55 -11.03 1.95
CA LEU A 138 -1.98 -11.19 1.70
C LEU A 138 -2.60 -9.96 1.03
N ALA A 139 -2.24 -8.77 1.48
CA ALA A 139 -2.71 -7.52 0.87
C ALA A 139 -2.28 -7.43 -0.60
N ILE A 140 -1.03 -7.76 -0.92
CA ILE A 140 -0.49 -7.75 -2.28
C ILE A 140 -1.18 -8.82 -3.14
N ALA A 141 -1.29 -10.05 -2.64
CA ALA A 141 -1.96 -11.13 -3.35
C ALA A 141 -3.44 -10.82 -3.62
N ARG A 142 -4.13 -10.23 -2.64
CA ARG A 142 -5.52 -9.80 -2.80
C ARG A 142 -5.64 -8.68 -3.84
N THR A 143 -4.73 -7.72 -3.84
CA THR A 143 -4.66 -6.65 -4.84
C THR A 143 -4.49 -7.22 -6.24
N ASP A 144 -3.60 -8.21 -6.43
CA ASP A 144 -3.39 -8.88 -7.72
C ASP A 144 -4.68 -9.56 -8.23
N ILE A 145 -5.42 -10.21 -7.34
CA ILE A 145 -6.72 -10.81 -7.69
C ILE A 145 -7.73 -9.73 -8.13
N ILE A 146 -7.78 -8.61 -7.43
CA ILE A 146 -8.72 -7.51 -7.76
C ILE A 146 -8.36 -6.86 -9.10
N LEU A 147 -7.08 -6.83 -9.47
CA LEU A 147 -6.60 -6.23 -10.72
C LEU A 147 -6.86 -7.11 -11.96
N LYS A 148 -7.05 -8.41 -11.80
CA LYS A 148 -7.39 -9.38 -12.87
C LYS A 148 -8.83 -9.25 -13.29
#